data_0b0c38d5888664b883f462572e27d6e0
#
_entry.id   0b0c38d5888664b883f462572e27d6e0
#
_cell.length_a   1.000
_cell.length_b   1.000
_cell.length_c   1.000
_cell.angle_alpha   90.00
_cell.angle_beta   90.00
_cell.angle_gamma   90.00
#
_symmetry.space_group_name_H-M   'P 1'
#
loop_
_entity.id
_entity.type
_entity.pdbx_description
1 polymer ?
#
loop_
_entity_poly.entity_id
_entity_poly.type
_entity_poly.pdbx_seq_one_letter_code
_entity_poly.pdbx_strand_id
1 'polypeptide(L)'
;MMTKDKLRQLKGDERLGQMRESEYLGAEDIDDGVEPVLTIAGLWNGTVTLQRGKENKDVLSFSEERVHGIMQVRPLIVNSTNRKTLRKLFGDAKASTLVGKQIQLYVDHNVRDPQDGGLTDGIRIRPYKPRIQK
;
A
#
# COMPACT_ATOMS: atom_id res chain seq x y z
N MET A 1 13.60 23.41 2.99
CA MET A 1 13.03 23.97 1.74
C MET A 1 12.65 22.84 0.79
N MET A 2 11.43 22.85 0.30
CA MET A 2 11.01 21.85 -0.65
C MET A 2 11.62 22.13 -2.03
N THR A 3 12.21 21.12 -2.62
CA THR A 3 12.73 21.21 -3.97
C THR A 3 11.60 20.95 -4.98
N LYS A 4 11.81 21.34 -6.23
CA LYS A 4 10.85 21.07 -7.30
C LYS A 4 10.55 19.56 -7.44
N ASP A 5 11.53 18.72 -7.11
CA ASP A 5 11.39 17.27 -7.27
C ASP A 5 10.33 16.67 -6.33
N LYS A 6 10.01 17.37 -5.23
CA LYS A 6 9.00 16.94 -4.29
C LYS A 6 7.62 17.52 -4.56
N LEU A 7 7.55 18.43 -5.52
CA LEU A 7 6.30 19.06 -5.89
C LEU A 7 5.84 18.49 -7.22
N ARG A 8 4.56 18.24 -7.33
CA ARG A 8 3.99 17.86 -8.62
C ARG A 8 2.69 18.62 -8.85
N GLN A 9 2.47 18.96 -10.10
CA GLN A 9 1.27 19.65 -10.49
C GLN A 9 0.10 18.66 -10.58
N LEU A 10 -1.04 19.05 -10.05
CA LEU A 10 -2.25 18.27 -10.21
C LEU A 10 -2.68 18.27 -11.67
N LYS A 11 -3.01 17.09 -12.16
CA LYS A 11 -3.67 16.92 -13.44
C LYS A 11 -5.18 16.96 -13.23
N GLY A 12 -5.94 17.15 -14.29
CA GLY A 12 -7.38 17.36 -14.17
C GLY A 12 -8.14 16.22 -13.50
N ASP A 13 -7.61 15.01 -13.57
CA ASP A 13 -8.24 13.82 -12.99
C ASP A 13 -7.70 13.43 -11.60
N GLU A 14 -6.76 14.19 -11.04
CA GLU A 14 -6.21 13.89 -9.73
C GLU A 14 -7.08 14.48 -8.63
N ARG A 15 -7.27 13.72 -7.56
CA ARG A 15 -7.97 14.16 -6.36
C ARG A 15 -6.98 14.77 -5.38
N LEU A 16 -7.47 15.64 -4.50
CA LEU A 16 -6.62 16.32 -3.53
C LEU A 16 -5.84 15.37 -2.63
N GLY A 17 -6.44 14.24 -2.26
CA GLY A 17 -5.76 13.24 -1.42
C GLY A 17 -4.55 12.61 -2.09
N GLN A 18 -4.53 12.60 -3.42
CA GLN A 18 -3.43 12.04 -4.19
C GLN A 18 -2.26 13.00 -4.35
N MET A 19 -2.39 14.23 -3.89
CA MET A 19 -1.29 15.21 -3.91
C MET A 19 -0.34 15.08 -2.74
N ARG A 20 -0.68 14.29 -1.73
CA ARG A 20 0.15 14.21 -0.54
C ARG A 20 1.54 13.67 -0.88
N GLU A 21 2.55 14.16 -0.18
CA GLU A 21 3.94 13.78 -0.38
C GLU A 21 4.31 12.55 0.46
N SER A 22 3.48 11.54 0.48
CA SER A 22 3.80 10.31 1.19
C SER A 22 4.72 9.44 0.35
N GLU A 23 5.71 8.84 0.99
CA GLU A 23 6.58 7.86 0.36
C GLU A 23 5.90 6.49 0.27
N TYR A 24 4.76 6.31 0.91
CA TYR A 24 4.08 5.02 1.05
C TYR A 24 2.67 5.09 0.49
N LEU A 25 2.20 3.95 -0.01
CA LEU A 25 0.86 3.83 -0.57
C LEU A 25 -0.18 3.97 0.54
N GLY A 26 -1.18 4.81 0.32
CA GLY A 26 -2.29 5.02 1.22
C GLY A 26 -3.63 4.77 0.53
N ALA A 27 -4.68 4.63 1.34
CA ALA A 27 -6.02 4.32 0.82
C ALA A 27 -6.51 5.38 -0.17
N GLU A 28 -6.15 6.64 0.04
CA GLU A 28 -6.54 7.74 -0.85
C GLU A 28 -5.84 7.69 -2.21
N ASP A 29 -4.79 6.90 -2.35
CA ASP A 29 -4.09 6.73 -3.64
C ASP A 29 -4.81 5.76 -4.57
N ILE A 30 -5.77 4.99 -4.04
CA ILE A 30 -6.53 4.00 -4.81
C ILE A 30 -7.91 4.56 -5.10
N ASP A 31 -8.30 4.53 -6.37
CA ASP A 31 -9.61 5.00 -6.80
C ASP A 31 -10.72 4.12 -6.23
N ASP A 32 -11.89 4.71 -6.01
CA ASP A 32 -13.03 4.01 -5.44
C ASP A 32 -13.40 2.77 -6.26
N GLY A 33 -13.59 1.66 -5.56
CA GLY A 33 -14.01 0.41 -6.19
C GLY A 33 -12.92 -0.34 -6.94
N VAL A 34 -11.71 0.21 -7.00
CA VAL A 34 -10.60 -0.45 -7.68
C VAL A 34 -9.88 -1.38 -6.70
N GLU A 35 -9.61 -2.60 -7.15
CA GLU A 35 -8.85 -3.59 -6.38
C GLU A 35 -7.62 -4.01 -7.19
N PRO A 36 -6.54 -3.25 -7.11
CA PRO A 36 -5.39 -3.49 -7.97
C PRO A 36 -4.63 -4.75 -7.58
N VAL A 37 -4.09 -5.42 -8.59
CA VAL A 37 -3.19 -6.56 -8.40
C VAL A 37 -1.77 -6.07 -8.60
N LEU A 38 -0.92 -6.33 -7.61
CA LEU A 38 0.47 -5.89 -7.63
C LEU A 38 1.39 -7.08 -7.40
N THR A 39 2.57 -7.03 -8.03
CA THR A 39 3.60 -8.05 -7.91
C THR A 39 4.65 -7.59 -6.91
N ILE A 40 4.92 -8.41 -5.90
CA ILE A 40 5.91 -8.08 -4.87
C ILE A 40 7.31 -8.12 -5.47
N ALA A 41 8.02 -7.00 -5.37
CA ALA A 41 9.42 -6.89 -5.82
C ALA A 41 10.39 -7.12 -4.66
N GLY A 42 10.02 -6.77 -3.44
CA GLY A 42 10.87 -6.97 -2.28
C GLY A 42 10.14 -6.72 -0.98
N LEU A 43 10.70 -7.25 0.09
CA LEU A 43 10.25 -7.00 1.46
C LEU A 43 11.40 -6.33 2.20
N TRP A 44 11.11 -5.19 2.79
CA TRP A 44 12.09 -4.36 3.48
C TRP A 44 11.67 -4.17 4.92
N ASN A 45 12.63 -3.96 5.81
CA ASN A 45 12.36 -3.61 7.20
C ASN A 45 13.17 -2.38 7.54
N GLY A 46 12.54 -1.42 8.19
CA GLY A 46 13.23 -0.21 8.58
C GLY A 46 12.34 0.75 9.33
N THR A 47 12.94 1.88 9.69
CA THR A 47 12.24 2.92 10.40
C THR A 47 11.46 3.79 9.41
N VAL A 48 10.16 3.93 9.67
CA VAL A 48 9.29 4.80 8.87
C VAL A 48 8.76 5.91 9.77
N THR A 49 8.52 7.08 9.18
CA THR A 49 7.94 8.22 9.89
C THR A 49 6.44 8.23 9.68
N LEU A 50 5.71 8.14 10.77
CA LEU A 50 4.24 8.17 10.78
C LEU A 50 3.78 9.40 11.56
N GLN A 51 2.49 9.70 11.52
CA GLN A 51 1.94 10.84 12.27
C GLN A 51 2.23 10.76 13.76
N ARG A 52 2.23 9.55 14.31
CA ARG A 52 2.47 9.31 15.74
C ARG A 52 3.95 9.08 16.07
N GLY A 53 4.86 9.35 15.12
CA GLY A 53 6.28 9.23 15.33
C GLY A 53 6.93 8.18 14.43
N LYS A 54 8.17 7.85 14.76
CA LYS A 54 8.95 6.87 14.00
C LYS A 54 8.70 5.46 14.54
N GLU A 55 8.46 4.51 13.64
CA GLU A 55 8.24 3.11 14.01
C GLU A 55 9.01 2.20 13.06
N ASN A 56 9.44 1.06 13.56
CA ASN A 56 10.03 0.02 12.73
C ASN A 56 8.90 -0.77 12.06
N LYS A 57 8.93 -0.86 10.74
CA LYS A 57 7.89 -1.51 9.96
C LYS A 57 8.46 -2.33 8.83
N ASP A 58 7.71 -3.36 8.44
CA ASP A 58 7.95 -4.06 7.20
C ASP A 58 7.28 -3.30 6.07
N VAL A 59 7.92 -3.28 4.91
CA VAL A 59 7.44 -2.55 3.73
C VAL A 59 7.58 -3.45 2.51
N LEU A 60 6.50 -3.54 1.73
CA LEU A 60 6.52 -4.25 0.45
C LEU A 60 6.75 -3.27 -0.68
N SER A 61 7.72 -3.55 -1.54
CA SER A 61 7.87 -2.84 -2.80
C SER A 61 7.25 -3.68 -3.93
N PHE A 62 6.86 -3.01 -5.01
CA PHE A 62 6.15 -3.63 -6.12
C PHE A 62 6.89 -3.42 -7.43
N SER A 63 6.72 -4.38 -8.34
CA SER A 63 7.36 -4.32 -9.66
C SER A 63 6.68 -3.32 -10.59
N GLU A 64 5.38 -3.14 -10.42
CA GLU A 64 4.60 -2.21 -11.26
C GLU A 64 4.88 -0.78 -10.82
N GLU A 65 5.11 0.10 -11.77
CA GLU A 65 5.21 1.54 -11.53
C GLU A 65 3.84 2.20 -11.63
N ARG A 66 2.98 1.68 -12.49
CA ARG A 66 1.65 2.19 -12.75
C ARG A 66 0.67 1.05 -12.96
N VAL A 67 -0.50 1.15 -12.35
CA VAL A 67 -1.62 0.25 -12.59
C VAL A 67 -2.89 1.07 -12.64
N HIS A 68 -3.92 0.51 -13.27
CA HIS A 68 -5.23 1.15 -13.30
C HIS A 68 -5.75 1.41 -11.88
N GLY A 69 -6.19 2.63 -11.64
CA GLY A 69 -6.79 3.01 -10.36
C GLY A 69 -5.80 3.48 -9.30
N ILE A 70 -4.50 3.46 -9.61
CA ILE A 70 -3.47 4.05 -8.75
C ILE A 70 -2.65 5.01 -9.59
N MET A 71 -2.59 6.28 -9.17
CA MET A 71 -1.85 7.29 -9.94
C MET A 71 -0.35 6.98 -9.97
N GLN A 72 0.20 6.56 -8.85
CA GLN A 72 1.59 6.16 -8.74
C GLN A 72 1.72 5.04 -7.71
N VAL A 73 2.30 3.91 -8.13
CA VAL A 73 2.53 2.78 -7.22
C VAL A 73 3.70 3.12 -6.31
N ARG A 74 3.45 3.01 -5.00
CA ARG A 74 4.43 3.25 -3.96
C ARG A 74 4.53 2.04 -3.06
N PRO A 75 5.61 1.91 -2.27
CA PRO A 75 5.70 0.82 -1.31
C PRO A 75 4.56 0.84 -0.28
N LEU A 76 4.16 -0.34 0.17
CA LEU A 76 3.08 -0.52 1.14
C LEU A 76 3.66 -0.89 2.50
N ILE A 77 3.32 -0.12 3.53
CA ILE A 77 3.65 -0.49 4.91
C ILE A 77 2.76 -1.66 5.32
N VAL A 78 3.40 -2.73 5.81
CA VAL A 78 2.70 -3.94 6.23
C VAL A 78 2.33 -3.81 7.70
N ASN A 79 1.05 -3.68 7.99
CA ASN A 79 0.55 -3.70 9.37
C ASN A 79 0.27 -5.14 9.82
N SER A 80 -0.14 -5.31 11.08
CA SER A 80 -0.35 -6.64 11.64
C SER A 80 -1.46 -7.42 10.92
N THR A 81 -2.52 -6.74 10.49
CA THR A 81 -3.62 -7.37 9.77
C THR A 81 -3.16 -7.90 8.41
N ASN A 82 -2.42 -7.08 7.67
CA ASN A 82 -1.91 -7.48 6.36
C ASN A 82 -0.83 -8.56 6.48
N ARG A 83 -0.03 -8.52 7.55
CA ARG A 83 0.94 -9.59 7.81
C ARG A 83 0.25 -10.93 8.01
N LYS A 84 -0.84 -10.96 8.77
CA LYS A 84 -1.62 -12.19 8.97
C LYS A 84 -2.18 -12.71 7.65
N THR A 85 -2.65 -11.82 6.79
CA THR A 85 -3.15 -12.20 5.48
C THR A 85 -2.04 -12.79 4.60
N LEU A 86 -0.86 -12.17 4.60
CA LEU A 86 0.29 -12.70 3.87
C LEU A 86 0.68 -14.10 4.35
N ARG A 87 0.66 -14.32 5.66
CA ARG A 87 0.93 -15.65 6.23
C ARG A 87 -0.12 -16.66 5.80
N LYS A 88 -1.37 -16.25 5.76
CA LYS A 88 -2.46 -17.12 5.32
C LYS A 88 -2.32 -17.51 3.85
N LEU A 89 -1.85 -16.58 3.01
CA LEU A 89 -1.68 -16.82 1.58
C LEU A 89 -0.44 -17.64 1.26
N PHE A 90 0.67 -17.36 1.94
CA PHE A 90 1.98 -17.87 1.54
C PHE A 90 2.72 -18.63 2.65
N GLY A 91 2.08 -18.83 3.81
CA GLY A 91 2.69 -19.48 4.95
C GLY A 91 3.74 -18.60 5.62
N ASP A 92 4.70 -19.21 6.31
CA ASP A 92 5.80 -18.47 6.94
C ASP A 92 6.91 -18.20 5.91
N ALA A 93 6.51 -17.65 4.78
CA ALA A 93 7.40 -17.42 3.66
C ALA A 93 8.48 -16.39 4.00
N LYS A 94 9.70 -16.66 3.59
CA LYS A 94 10.79 -15.71 3.68
C LYS A 94 10.62 -14.61 2.64
N ALA A 95 11.31 -13.49 2.83
CA ALA A 95 11.26 -12.38 1.88
C ALA A 95 11.57 -12.84 0.46
N SER A 96 12.56 -13.71 0.29
CA SER A 96 12.94 -14.24 -1.02
C SER A 96 11.82 -15.07 -1.67
N THR A 97 10.99 -15.72 -0.87
CA THR A 97 9.85 -16.51 -1.37
C THR A 97 8.71 -15.60 -1.84
N LEU A 98 8.56 -14.43 -1.20
CA LEU A 98 7.49 -13.49 -1.55
C LEU A 98 7.74 -12.76 -2.86
N VAL A 99 8.99 -12.60 -3.27
CA VAL A 99 9.34 -11.89 -4.51
C VAL A 99 8.70 -12.63 -5.70
N GLY A 100 8.01 -11.88 -6.54
CA GLY A 100 7.29 -12.42 -7.69
C GLY A 100 5.86 -12.86 -7.40
N LYS A 101 5.45 -12.92 -6.14
CA LYS A 101 4.08 -13.26 -5.79
C LYS A 101 3.17 -12.06 -6.02
N GLN A 102 1.95 -12.34 -6.45
CA GLN A 102 0.95 -11.30 -6.67
C GLN A 102 -0.05 -11.26 -5.53
N ILE A 103 -0.44 -10.04 -5.17
CA ILE A 103 -1.48 -9.79 -4.17
C ILE A 103 -2.50 -8.83 -4.74
N GLN A 104 -3.73 -8.93 -4.27
CA GLN A 104 -4.79 -8.01 -4.64
C GLN A 104 -5.13 -7.14 -3.44
N LEU A 105 -5.13 -5.83 -3.66
CA LEU A 105 -5.42 -4.85 -2.62
C LEU A 105 -6.86 -4.38 -2.72
N TYR A 106 -7.41 -3.96 -1.59
CA TYR A 106 -8.68 -3.26 -1.55
C TYR A 106 -8.66 -2.23 -0.43
N VAL A 107 -9.55 -1.27 -0.51
CA VAL A 107 -9.71 -0.26 0.55
C VAL A 107 -10.82 -0.71 1.49
N ASP A 108 -10.48 -0.84 2.76
CA ASP A 108 -11.43 -1.16 3.82
C ASP A 108 -11.83 0.15 4.49
N HIS A 109 -13.11 0.49 4.46
CA HIS A 109 -13.63 1.74 5.02
C HIS A 109 -13.99 1.63 6.51
N ASN A 110 -13.73 0.49 7.12
CA ASN A 110 -14.11 0.21 8.51
C ASN A 110 -12.91 -0.10 9.40
N VAL A 111 -11.76 0.50 9.08
CA VAL A 111 -10.56 0.33 9.89
C VAL A 111 -10.64 1.27 11.09
N ARG A 112 -10.38 0.73 12.29
CA ARG A 112 -10.37 1.56 13.50
C ARG A 112 -9.11 2.42 13.50
N ASP A 113 -9.33 3.73 13.67
CA ASP A 113 -8.23 4.68 13.82
C ASP A 113 -7.66 4.55 15.24
N PRO A 114 -6.38 4.21 15.41
CA PRO A 114 -5.81 4.09 16.74
C PRO A 114 -5.68 5.40 17.50
N GLN A 115 -5.80 6.55 16.82
CA GLN A 115 -5.66 7.86 17.46
C GLN A 115 -6.97 8.37 18.03
N ASP A 116 -8.07 8.23 17.31
CA ASP A 116 -9.36 8.78 17.76
C ASP A 116 -10.44 7.73 18.01
N GLY A 117 -10.16 6.46 17.72
CA GLY A 117 -11.12 5.37 17.91
C GLY A 117 -12.25 5.34 16.88
N GLY A 118 -12.30 6.28 15.95
CA GLY A 118 -13.29 6.30 14.88
C GLY A 118 -12.93 5.35 13.75
N LEU A 119 -13.75 5.32 12.72
CA LEU A 119 -13.49 4.52 11.53
C LEU A 119 -12.75 5.35 10.48
N THR A 120 -11.84 4.72 9.79
CA THR A 120 -11.07 5.32 8.73
C THR A 120 -10.84 4.32 7.62
N ASP A 121 -10.26 4.79 6.51
CA ASP A 121 -9.92 3.92 5.39
C ASP A 121 -8.53 3.34 5.57
N GLY A 122 -8.36 2.10 5.18
CA GLY A 122 -7.06 1.45 5.19
C GLY A 122 -6.93 0.47 4.04
N ILE A 123 -5.70 0.25 3.59
CA ILE A 123 -5.43 -0.74 2.56
C ILE A 123 -5.35 -2.12 3.20
N ARG A 124 -6.03 -3.08 2.59
CA ARG A 124 -6.02 -4.48 3.00
C ARG A 124 -5.67 -5.36 1.83
N ILE A 125 -5.12 -6.52 2.13
CA ILE A 125 -4.80 -7.54 1.14
C ILE A 125 -5.94 -8.55 1.13
N ARG A 126 -6.46 -8.88 -0.05
CA ARG A 126 -7.50 -9.91 -0.16
C ARG A 126 -6.94 -11.25 0.30
N PRO A 127 -7.73 -12.04 1.06
CA PRO A 127 -7.27 -13.31 1.61
C PRO A 127 -7.34 -14.47 0.61
N TYR A 128 -7.04 -14.17 -0.65
CA TYR A 128 -6.97 -15.17 -1.73
C TYR A 128 -6.01 -14.67 -2.81
N LYS A 129 -5.42 -15.61 -3.54
CA LYS A 129 -4.49 -15.27 -4.60
C LYS A 129 -5.26 -14.68 -5.78
N PRO A 130 -4.75 -13.62 -6.42
CA PRO A 130 -5.40 -13.06 -7.60
C PRO A 130 -5.45 -14.10 -8.72
N ARG A 131 -6.51 -14.01 -9.53
CA ARG A 131 -6.58 -14.83 -10.73
C ARG A 131 -5.57 -14.29 -11.74
N ILE A 132 -4.84 -15.21 -12.37
CA ILE A 132 -3.96 -14.86 -13.46
C ILE A 132 -4.83 -14.52 -14.66
N GLN A 133 -4.74 -13.28 -15.12
CA GLN A 133 -5.42 -12.86 -16.33
C GLN A 133 -4.42 -12.92 -17.48
N LYS A 134 -4.81 -13.62 -18.50
CA LYS A 134 -4.00 -13.72 -19.70
C LYS A 134 -4.45 -12.68 -20.71
#